data_6dad1f8911659e983cc53d2d1fa0555b
#
_entry.id   6dad1f8911659e983cc53d2d1fa0555b
#
_cell.length_a   1.000
_cell.length_b   1.000
_cell.length_c   1.000
_cell.angle_alpha   90.00
_cell.angle_beta   90.00
_cell.angle_gamma   90.00
#
_symmetry.space_group_name_H-M   'P 1'
#
loop_
_entity.id
_entity.type
_entity.pdbx_description
1 polymer ?
#
loop_
_entity_poly.entity_id
_entity_poly.type
_entity_poly.pdbx_seq_one_letter_code
_entity_poly.pdbx_strand_id
1 'polypeptide(L)'
;MMNKINSVCVYCASSTKIDSVYFGAARELGTLLGQRQIRLINGAGNMGLMSAVSDAALRAGGEVTGVIPRFMVEQGWHHTGLTQLVEVESMHERKKTMADLSDAVIALPGGCGTLEELLEIITWKQLGLYLNPIVILNVKNYFDPLLDMLRQAVDENFMRVQHGAIWHVAQTPQEAVELIYTTPLWDASIRKFAAI
;
A
#
# COMPACT_ATOMS: atom_id res chain seq x y z
N MET A 1 -17.55 13.54 -5.55
CA MET A 1 -18.15 12.26 -5.08
C MET A 1 -17.07 11.52 -4.30
N MET A 2 -17.43 10.83 -3.21
CA MET A 2 -16.48 9.94 -2.51
C MET A 2 -16.25 8.68 -3.34
N ASN A 3 -15.01 8.16 -3.33
CA ASN A 3 -14.71 6.89 -3.97
C ASN A 3 -15.44 5.75 -3.27
N LYS A 4 -15.83 4.72 -4.02
CA LYS A 4 -16.29 3.46 -3.43
C LYS A 4 -15.05 2.60 -3.17
N ILE A 5 -14.68 2.44 -1.90
CA ILE A 5 -13.51 1.67 -1.46
C ILE A 5 -14.03 0.43 -0.71
N ASN A 6 -13.81 -0.76 -1.28
CA ASN A 6 -14.13 -2.05 -0.65
C ASN A 6 -12.87 -2.80 -0.24
N SER A 7 -11.70 -2.44 -0.82
CA SER A 7 -10.44 -3.12 -0.59
C SER A 7 -9.26 -2.15 -0.62
N VAL A 8 -8.26 -2.38 0.24
CA VAL A 8 -7.04 -1.56 0.33
C VAL A 8 -5.83 -2.47 0.37
N CYS A 9 -4.88 -2.25 -0.53
CA CYS A 9 -3.57 -2.87 -0.46
C CYS A 9 -2.68 -2.10 0.52
N VAL A 10 -2.02 -2.81 1.44
CA VAL A 10 -1.09 -2.21 2.40
C VAL A 10 0.31 -2.76 2.18
N TYR A 11 1.22 -1.89 1.74
CA TYR A 11 2.66 -2.18 1.67
C TYR A 11 3.32 -1.81 2.99
N CYS A 12 4.13 -2.70 3.55
CA CYS A 12 4.76 -2.48 4.86
C CYS A 12 5.90 -3.45 5.15
N ALA A 13 6.68 -3.14 6.20
CA ALA A 13 7.82 -3.95 6.62
C ALA A 13 7.44 -5.33 7.15
N SER A 14 8.29 -6.33 6.88
CA SER A 14 8.30 -7.63 7.54
C SER A 14 9.24 -7.67 8.76
N SER A 15 10.05 -6.64 9.01
CA SER A 15 10.98 -6.57 10.13
C SER A 15 10.26 -6.46 11.47
N THR A 16 10.77 -7.19 12.47
CA THR A 16 10.30 -7.13 13.87
C THR A 16 11.16 -6.23 14.75
N LYS A 17 12.34 -5.80 14.27
CA LYS A 17 13.32 -5.02 15.06
C LYS A 17 13.22 -3.52 14.71
N ILE A 18 12.01 -2.98 14.75
CA ILE A 18 11.71 -1.58 14.49
C ILE A 18 11.01 -0.94 15.68
N ASP A 19 10.95 0.38 15.71
CA ASP A 19 10.30 1.14 16.79
C ASP A 19 8.81 0.74 16.92
N SER A 20 8.36 0.62 18.16
CA SER A 20 6.99 0.23 18.51
C SER A 20 5.93 1.19 17.97
N VAL A 21 6.27 2.44 17.69
CA VAL A 21 5.36 3.44 17.10
C VAL A 21 4.84 2.98 15.74
N TYR A 22 5.68 2.30 14.94
CA TYR A 22 5.26 1.77 13.63
C TYR A 22 4.26 0.62 13.78
N PHE A 23 4.45 -0.24 14.78
CA PHE A 23 3.48 -1.28 15.12
C PHE A 23 2.15 -0.69 15.63
N GLY A 24 2.22 0.42 16.37
CA GLY A 24 1.04 1.18 16.79
C GLY A 24 0.21 1.62 15.59
N ALA A 25 0.83 2.30 14.65
CA ALA A 25 0.18 2.77 13.43
C ALA A 25 -0.37 1.63 12.55
N ALA A 26 0.37 0.52 12.42
CA ALA A 26 -0.09 -0.65 11.66
C ALA A 26 -1.34 -1.29 12.30
N ARG A 27 -1.35 -1.46 13.63
CA ARG A 27 -2.51 -2.00 14.35
C ARG A 27 -3.73 -1.08 14.26
N GLU A 28 -3.52 0.21 14.40
CA GLU A 28 -4.59 1.20 14.28
C GLU A 28 -5.18 1.20 12.87
N LEU A 29 -4.34 1.22 11.82
CA LEU A 29 -4.79 1.12 10.44
C LEU A 29 -5.60 -0.16 10.21
N GLY A 30 -5.10 -1.33 10.64
CA GLY A 30 -5.81 -2.59 10.53
C GLY A 30 -7.17 -2.57 11.23
N THR A 31 -7.24 -2.02 12.43
CA THR A 31 -8.49 -1.87 13.19
C THR A 31 -9.50 -0.99 12.43
N LEU A 32 -9.07 0.14 11.90
CA LEU A 32 -9.93 1.04 11.12
C LEU A 32 -10.47 0.39 9.84
N LEU A 33 -9.63 -0.36 9.13
CA LEU A 33 -10.06 -1.09 7.93
C LEU A 33 -11.08 -2.17 8.28
N GLY A 34 -10.80 -2.97 9.32
CA GLY A 34 -11.73 -4.02 9.79
C GLY A 34 -13.08 -3.46 10.24
N GLN A 35 -13.08 -2.41 11.06
CA GLN A 35 -14.32 -1.75 11.52
C GLN A 35 -15.17 -1.18 10.39
N ARG A 36 -14.53 -0.71 9.31
CA ARG A 36 -15.20 -0.16 8.12
C ARG A 36 -15.54 -1.23 7.07
N GLN A 37 -15.28 -2.50 7.37
CA GLN A 37 -15.49 -3.63 6.45
C GLN A 37 -14.77 -3.44 5.11
N ILE A 38 -13.60 -2.80 5.16
CA ILE A 38 -12.69 -2.67 4.02
C ILE A 38 -11.76 -3.87 4.04
N ARG A 39 -11.76 -4.66 2.97
CA ARG A 39 -10.84 -5.81 2.84
C ARG A 39 -9.40 -5.34 2.79
N LEU A 40 -8.55 -5.83 3.70
CA LEU A 40 -7.12 -5.64 3.66
C LEU A 40 -6.48 -6.61 2.67
N ILE A 41 -5.62 -6.10 1.79
CA ILE A 41 -4.78 -6.91 0.89
C ILE A 41 -3.32 -6.64 1.24
N ASN A 42 -2.50 -7.68 1.38
CA ASN A 42 -1.06 -7.51 1.57
C ASN A 42 -0.26 -8.73 1.09
N GLY A 43 1.05 -8.69 1.34
CA GLY A 43 1.97 -9.75 0.94
C GLY A 43 1.95 -11.01 1.82
N ALA A 44 0.96 -11.22 2.65
CA ALA A 44 0.75 -12.41 3.48
C ALA A 44 1.87 -12.75 4.49
N GLY A 45 2.83 -11.87 4.75
CA GLY A 45 3.93 -12.18 5.68
C GLY A 45 3.45 -12.36 7.12
N ASN A 46 4.04 -13.32 7.83
CA ASN A 46 3.70 -13.69 9.21
C ASN A 46 4.48 -12.88 10.27
N MET A 47 5.21 -11.85 9.89
CA MET A 47 6.05 -11.05 10.79
C MET A 47 5.91 -9.54 10.51
N GLY A 48 6.42 -8.74 11.45
CA GLY A 48 6.54 -7.29 11.33
C GLY A 48 5.20 -6.56 11.24
N LEU A 49 5.18 -5.48 10.46
CA LEU A 49 3.97 -4.68 10.28
C LEU A 49 2.90 -5.41 9.49
N MET A 50 3.31 -6.35 8.59
CA MET A 50 2.39 -7.15 7.80
C MET A 50 1.49 -8.01 8.69
N SER A 51 2.07 -8.74 9.65
CA SER A 51 1.30 -9.50 10.64
C SER A 51 0.48 -8.56 11.54
N ALA A 52 1.08 -7.47 12.01
CA ALA A 52 0.42 -6.55 12.93
C ALA A 52 -0.85 -5.91 12.35
N VAL A 53 -0.82 -5.47 11.09
CA VAL A 53 -1.98 -4.88 10.42
C VAL A 53 -3.05 -5.94 10.10
N SER A 54 -2.62 -7.15 9.68
CA SER A 54 -3.53 -8.27 9.39
C SER A 54 -4.28 -8.73 10.64
N ASP A 55 -3.55 -8.98 11.73
CA ASP A 55 -4.12 -9.38 13.01
C ASP A 55 -5.12 -8.36 13.57
N ALA A 56 -4.81 -7.07 13.40
CA ALA A 56 -5.68 -6.01 13.87
C ALA A 56 -6.96 -5.92 13.04
N ALA A 57 -6.88 -6.07 11.72
CA ALA A 57 -8.04 -6.09 10.83
C ALA A 57 -8.94 -7.29 11.13
N LEU A 58 -8.38 -8.49 11.29
CA LEU A 58 -9.12 -9.71 11.63
C LEU A 58 -9.82 -9.58 13.00
N ARG A 59 -9.12 -9.10 14.02
CA ARG A 59 -9.71 -8.87 15.36
C ARG A 59 -10.85 -7.86 15.35
N ALA A 60 -10.81 -6.90 14.41
CA ALA A 60 -11.87 -5.92 14.23
C ALA A 60 -13.05 -6.43 13.35
N GLY A 61 -13.06 -7.72 12.99
CA GLY A 61 -14.10 -8.34 12.19
C GLY A 61 -13.98 -8.09 10.68
N GLY A 62 -12.84 -7.63 10.21
CA GLY A 62 -12.56 -7.43 8.79
C GLY A 62 -12.02 -8.68 8.10
N GLU A 63 -11.91 -8.61 6.79
CA GLU A 63 -11.33 -9.64 5.94
C GLU A 63 -9.91 -9.27 5.51
N VAL A 64 -9.03 -10.27 5.45
CA VAL A 64 -7.64 -10.11 4.97
C VAL A 64 -7.35 -11.12 3.88
N THR A 65 -6.93 -10.62 2.71
CA THR A 65 -6.44 -11.43 1.60
C THR A 65 -4.92 -11.25 1.49
N GLY A 66 -4.19 -12.33 1.64
CA GLY A 66 -2.74 -12.34 1.45
C GLY A 66 -2.38 -12.87 0.06
N VAL A 67 -1.41 -12.22 -0.61
CA VAL A 67 -0.89 -12.68 -1.90
C VAL A 67 0.58 -13.01 -1.75
N ILE A 68 0.98 -14.25 -2.05
CA ILE A 68 2.31 -14.73 -1.76
C ILE A 68 2.81 -15.76 -2.81
N PRO A 69 4.08 -15.71 -3.21
CA PRO A 69 4.66 -16.72 -4.06
C PRO A 69 4.73 -18.08 -3.37
N ARG A 70 4.48 -19.15 -4.13
CA ARG A 70 4.50 -20.55 -3.63
C ARG A 70 5.77 -20.89 -2.88
N PHE A 71 6.96 -20.49 -3.38
CA PHE A 71 8.22 -20.78 -2.69
C PHE A 71 8.28 -20.19 -1.26
N MET A 72 7.61 -19.06 -1.00
CA MET A 72 7.55 -18.46 0.34
C MET A 72 6.57 -19.22 1.26
N VAL A 73 5.51 -19.80 0.69
CA VAL A 73 4.58 -20.68 1.42
C VAL A 73 5.30 -21.94 1.88
N GLU A 74 6.10 -22.55 0.99
CA GLU A 74 6.93 -23.73 1.29
C GLU A 74 7.95 -23.48 2.40
N GLN A 75 8.41 -22.23 2.56
CA GLN A 75 9.29 -21.81 3.66
C GLN A 75 8.53 -21.49 4.98
N GLY A 76 7.20 -21.54 4.98
CA GLY A 76 6.40 -21.21 6.15
C GLY A 76 6.37 -19.71 6.50
N TRP A 77 6.60 -18.82 5.53
CA TRP A 77 6.65 -17.37 5.76
C TRP A 77 5.29 -16.68 5.71
N HIS A 78 4.23 -17.43 5.38
CA HIS A 78 2.88 -16.90 5.30
C HIS A 78 2.17 -16.88 6.65
N HIS A 79 1.25 -15.94 6.79
CA HIS A 79 0.35 -15.83 7.93
C HIS A 79 -0.79 -16.84 7.78
N THR A 80 -0.92 -17.77 8.71
CA THR A 80 -1.87 -18.91 8.62
C THR A 80 -3.32 -18.57 8.98
N GLY A 81 -3.57 -17.39 9.58
CA GLY A 81 -4.89 -16.96 10.04
C GLY A 81 -5.61 -16.01 9.09
N LEU A 82 -5.15 -15.81 7.85
CA LEU A 82 -5.80 -14.93 6.88
C LEU A 82 -7.15 -15.48 6.42
N THR A 83 -8.08 -14.59 6.04
CA THR A 83 -9.36 -14.97 5.46
C THR A 83 -9.18 -15.68 4.12
N GLN A 84 -8.23 -15.23 3.31
CA GLN A 84 -7.89 -15.81 2.02
C GLN A 84 -6.38 -15.75 1.77
N LEU A 85 -5.82 -16.82 1.22
CA LEU A 85 -4.44 -16.86 0.69
C LEU A 85 -4.50 -17.08 -0.81
N VAL A 86 -3.85 -16.20 -1.57
CA VAL A 86 -3.69 -16.30 -3.02
C VAL A 86 -2.23 -16.63 -3.30
N GLU A 87 -1.98 -17.87 -3.73
CA GLU A 87 -0.65 -18.31 -4.16
C GLU A 87 -0.40 -17.89 -5.61
N VAL A 88 0.80 -17.42 -5.89
CA VAL A 88 1.26 -16.98 -7.21
C VAL A 88 2.62 -17.60 -7.53
N GLU A 89 3.03 -17.54 -8.80
CA GLU A 89 4.29 -18.18 -9.23
C GLU A 89 5.52 -17.24 -9.10
N SER A 90 5.32 -15.92 -9.11
CA SER A 90 6.42 -14.97 -9.11
C SER A 90 6.16 -13.72 -8.27
N MET A 91 7.23 -12.97 -7.94
CA MET A 91 7.14 -11.68 -7.28
C MET A 91 6.44 -10.63 -8.17
N HIS A 92 6.57 -10.70 -9.48
CA HIS A 92 5.86 -9.81 -10.40
C HIS A 92 4.35 -10.05 -10.39
N GLU A 93 3.95 -11.33 -10.45
CA GLU A 93 2.55 -11.72 -10.35
C GLU A 93 1.95 -11.31 -9.00
N ARG A 94 2.70 -11.48 -7.90
CA ARG A 94 2.29 -11.04 -6.56
C ARG A 94 1.91 -9.56 -6.54
N LYS A 95 2.81 -8.69 -6.99
CA LYS A 95 2.60 -7.24 -6.99
C LYS A 95 1.42 -6.84 -7.87
N LYS A 96 1.35 -7.43 -9.07
CA LYS A 96 0.23 -7.20 -9.98
C LYS A 96 -1.10 -7.63 -9.37
N THR A 97 -1.16 -8.83 -8.79
CA THR A 97 -2.37 -9.35 -8.16
C THR A 97 -2.82 -8.49 -6.97
N MET A 98 -1.89 -8.05 -6.11
CA MET A 98 -2.22 -7.14 -5.01
C MET A 98 -2.84 -5.82 -5.50
N ALA A 99 -2.29 -5.24 -6.56
CA ALA A 99 -2.81 -4.01 -7.15
C ALA A 99 -4.18 -4.22 -7.82
N ASP A 100 -4.35 -5.30 -8.59
CA ASP A 100 -5.61 -5.62 -9.29
C ASP A 100 -6.78 -5.90 -8.33
N LEU A 101 -6.49 -6.40 -7.13
CA LEU A 101 -7.49 -6.70 -6.10
C LEU A 101 -7.87 -5.48 -5.26
N SER A 102 -7.21 -4.33 -5.41
CA SER A 102 -7.36 -3.19 -4.50
C SER A 102 -7.94 -1.94 -5.15
N ASP A 103 -8.83 -1.27 -4.42
CA ASP A 103 -9.42 0.01 -4.78
C ASP A 103 -8.57 1.21 -4.31
N ALA A 104 -7.57 0.98 -3.48
CA ALA A 104 -6.58 1.97 -3.04
C ALA A 104 -5.33 1.30 -2.49
N VAL A 105 -4.24 2.05 -2.38
CA VAL A 105 -2.98 1.64 -1.76
C VAL A 105 -2.65 2.55 -0.59
N ILE A 106 -2.20 1.96 0.54
CA ILE A 106 -1.58 2.67 1.66
C ILE A 106 -0.21 2.06 1.91
N ALA A 107 0.85 2.90 1.90
CA ALA A 107 2.20 2.47 2.24
C ALA A 107 2.55 2.88 3.67
N LEU A 108 2.80 1.92 4.53
CA LEU A 108 3.44 2.07 5.85
C LEU A 108 4.97 1.99 5.71
N PRO A 109 5.74 2.49 6.69
CA PRO A 109 7.19 2.34 6.72
C PRO A 109 7.69 0.92 6.44
N GLY A 110 8.74 0.81 5.63
CA GLY A 110 9.34 -0.48 5.29
C GLY A 110 10.66 -0.36 4.55
N GLY A 111 11.30 -1.48 4.30
CA GLY A 111 12.57 -1.55 3.58
C GLY A 111 12.42 -1.54 2.05
N CYS A 112 13.46 -2.06 1.37
CA CYS A 112 13.53 -2.06 -0.10
C CYS A 112 12.29 -2.66 -0.77
N GLY A 113 11.73 -3.76 -0.24
CA GLY A 113 10.52 -4.37 -0.80
C GLY A 113 9.32 -3.44 -0.78
N THR A 114 9.10 -2.75 0.36
CA THR A 114 8.04 -1.75 0.47
C THR A 114 8.25 -0.55 -0.44
N LEU A 115 9.50 -0.08 -0.57
CA LEU A 115 9.85 1.02 -1.46
C LEU A 115 9.69 0.62 -2.93
N GLU A 116 10.08 -0.59 -3.28
CA GLU A 116 9.91 -1.15 -4.63
C GLU A 116 8.42 -1.24 -5.02
N GLU A 117 7.58 -1.80 -4.14
CA GLU A 117 6.13 -1.88 -4.34
C GLU A 117 5.51 -0.48 -4.50
N LEU A 118 5.90 0.47 -3.66
CA LEU A 118 5.40 1.85 -3.70
C LEU A 118 5.83 2.58 -4.98
N LEU A 119 7.09 2.51 -5.37
CA LEU A 119 7.59 3.16 -6.57
C LEU A 119 7.04 2.53 -7.85
N GLU A 120 6.80 1.21 -7.85
CA GLU A 120 6.17 0.54 -8.98
C GLU A 120 4.72 1.01 -9.17
N ILE A 121 3.91 1.08 -8.09
CA ILE A 121 2.52 1.52 -8.23
C ILE A 121 2.41 3.01 -8.57
N ILE A 122 3.34 3.85 -8.10
CA ILE A 122 3.47 5.25 -8.54
C ILE A 122 3.75 5.31 -10.04
N THR A 123 4.69 4.50 -10.52
CA THR A 123 5.01 4.39 -11.96
C THR A 123 3.81 3.92 -12.76
N TRP A 124 3.07 2.90 -12.30
CA TRP A 124 1.87 2.44 -12.98
C TRP A 124 0.79 3.53 -13.04
N LYS A 125 0.65 4.34 -11.99
CA LYS A 125 -0.29 5.46 -11.99
C LYS A 125 0.17 6.57 -12.95
N GLN A 126 1.46 6.86 -13.02
CA GLN A 126 2.05 7.77 -14.02
C GLN A 126 1.74 7.32 -15.45
N LEU A 127 1.79 6.01 -15.71
CA LEU A 127 1.50 5.42 -17.03
C LEU A 127 0.00 5.18 -17.28
N GLY A 128 -0.88 5.49 -16.32
CA GLY A 128 -2.32 5.25 -16.42
C GLY A 128 -2.71 3.77 -16.38
N LEU A 129 -1.86 2.91 -15.82
CA LEU A 129 -2.12 1.48 -15.59
C LEU A 129 -2.84 1.24 -14.27
N TYR A 130 -2.69 2.15 -13.31
CA TYR A 130 -3.38 2.19 -12.02
C TYR A 130 -3.99 3.57 -11.83
N LEU A 131 -5.26 3.67 -11.44
CA LEU A 131 -5.96 4.96 -11.37
C LEU A 131 -6.44 5.31 -9.97
N ASN A 132 -6.34 4.36 -9.04
CA ASN A 132 -6.88 4.47 -7.70
C ASN A 132 -5.98 5.31 -6.77
N PRO A 133 -6.47 5.73 -5.58
CA PRO A 133 -5.69 6.48 -4.60
C PRO A 133 -4.44 5.75 -4.13
N ILE A 134 -3.34 6.49 -3.97
CA ILE A 134 -2.10 6.04 -3.32
C ILE A 134 -1.83 6.98 -2.15
N VAL A 135 -1.74 6.44 -0.95
CA VAL A 135 -1.47 7.20 0.28
C VAL A 135 -0.19 6.68 0.95
N ILE A 136 0.70 7.60 1.28
CA ILE A 136 1.92 7.33 2.04
C ILE A 136 1.65 7.71 3.49
N LEU A 137 1.57 6.73 4.38
CA LEU A 137 1.39 6.96 5.82
C LEU A 137 2.76 7.22 6.46
N ASN A 138 3.08 8.50 6.60
CA ASN A 138 4.41 9.01 6.96
C ASN A 138 4.63 9.04 8.48
N VAL A 139 4.50 7.90 9.14
CA VAL A 139 4.70 7.76 10.58
C VAL A 139 6.11 8.21 10.97
N LYS A 140 6.21 9.14 11.92
CA LYS A 140 7.50 9.63 12.44
C LYS A 140 8.41 10.21 11.34
N ASN A 141 7.81 10.77 10.28
CA ASN A 141 8.53 11.37 9.14
C ASN A 141 9.48 10.39 8.42
N TYR A 142 9.16 9.08 8.46
CA TYR A 142 9.99 8.02 7.90
C TYR A 142 10.24 8.20 6.39
N PHE A 143 9.23 8.67 5.67
CA PHE A 143 9.30 8.84 4.22
C PHE A 143 9.80 10.21 3.77
N ASP A 144 10.16 11.14 4.67
CA ASP A 144 10.63 12.48 4.26
C ASP A 144 11.75 12.43 3.21
N PRO A 145 12.82 11.61 3.35
CA PRO A 145 13.87 11.55 2.33
C PRO A 145 13.37 11.06 0.96
N LEU A 146 12.40 10.13 0.94
CA LEU A 146 11.78 9.66 -0.31
C LEU A 146 10.92 10.75 -0.94
N LEU A 147 10.13 11.45 -0.13
CA LEU A 147 9.25 12.53 -0.58
C LEU A 147 10.07 13.69 -1.13
N ASP A 148 11.20 14.02 -0.51
CA ASP A 148 12.14 15.01 -1.00
C ASP A 148 12.75 14.60 -2.35
N MET A 149 13.17 13.34 -2.49
CA MET A 149 13.67 12.81 -3.77
C MET A 149 12.60 12.84 -4.86
N LEU A 150 11.36 12.47 -4.57
CA LEU A 150 10.27 12.52 -5.54
C LEU A 150 9.93 13.97 -5.94
N ARG A 151 9.98 14.91 -4.99
CA ARG A 151 9.82 16.35 -5.28
C ARG A 151 10.92 16.85 -6.18
N GLN A 152 12.18 16.54 -5.87
CA GLN A 152 13.33 16.89 -6.71
C GLN A 152 13.18 16.34 -8.14
N ALA A 153 12.70 15.10 -8.29
CA ALA A 153 12.45 14.52 -9.62
C ALA A 153 11.40 15.30 -10.43
N VAL A 154 10.41 15.89 -9.77
CA VAL A 154 9.44 16.79 -10.43
C VAL A 154 10.10 18.14 -10.75
N ASP A 155 10.80 18.74 -9.80
CA ASP A 155 11.41 20.08 -9.96
C ASP A 155 12.48 20.10 -11.04
N GLU A 156 13.24 19.01 -11.20
CA GLU A 156 14.27 18.84 -12.22
C GLU A 156 13.72 18.24 -13.55
N ASN A 157 12.40 18.08 -13.69
CA ASN A 157 11.70 17.58 -14.89
C ASN A 157 11.99 16.11 -15.24
N PHE A 158 12.48 15.27 -14.32
CA PHE A 158 12.45 13.81 -14.49
C PHE A 158 11.02 13.24 -14.40
N MET A 159 10.13 13.99 -13.76
CA MET A 159 8.69 13.74 -13.71
C MET A 159 7.95 15.04 -14.06
N ARG A 160 6.78 14.94 -14.66
CA ARG A 160 5.95 16.12 -14.95
C ARG A 160 5.37 16.71 -13.69
N VAL A 161 5.07 18.01 -13.67
CA VAL A 161 4.48 18.73 -12.52
C VAL A 161 3.20 18.05 -12.01
N GLN A 162 2.31 17.60 -12.91
CA GLN A 162 1.09 16.89 -12.54
C GLN A 162 1.35 15.56 -11.81
N HIS A 163 2.50 14.92 -12.03
CA HIS A 163 2.85 13.67 -11.34
C HIS A 163 3.09 13.86 -9.84
N GLY A 164 3.34 15.09 -9.38
CA GLY A 164 3.38 15.41 -7.95
C GLY A 164 2.06 15.19 -7.21
N ALA A 165 0.93 15.04 -7.94
CA ALA A 165 -0.39 14.73 -7.38
C ALA A 165 -0.74 13.23 -7.41
N ILE A 166 0.20 12.34 -7.79
CA ILE A 166 -0.02 10.89 -7.88
C ILE A 166 -0.28 10.28 -6.51
N TRP A 167 0.42 10.75 -5.48
CA TRP A 167 0.33 10.26 -4.10
C TRP A 167 -0.12 11.36 -3.14
N HIS A 168 -0.68 10.95 -2.02
CA HIS A 168 -1.01 11.83 -0.90
C HIS A 168 -0.27 11.36 0.34
N VAL A 169 0.04 12.28 1.24
CA VAL A 169 0.76 11.98 2.49
C VAL A 169 -0.19 12.14 3.66
N ALA A 170 -0.26 11.12 4.50
CA ALA A 170 -0.99 11.13 5.77
C ALA A 170 0.00 11.04 6.94
N GLN A 171 -0.31 11.69 8.06
CA GLN A 171 0.48 11.58 9.28
C GLN A 171 -0.11 10.58 10.28
N THR A 172 -1.40 10.25 10.12
CA THR A 172 -2.12 9.32 10.99
C THR A 172 -2.88 8.27 10.19
N PRO A 173 -3.15 7.08 10.77
CA PRO A 173 -3.97 6.06 10.13
C PRO A 173 -5.38 6.54 9.77
N GLN A 174 -6.01 7.38 10.61
CA GLN A 174 -7.31 7.99 10.32
C GLN A 174 -7.25 8.84 9.07
N GLU A 175 -6.28 9.74 8.99
CA GLU A 175 -6.07 10.60 7.82
C GLU A 175 -5.83 9.76 6.55
N ALA A 176 -5.03 8.69 6.64
CA ALA A 176 -4.79 7.80 5.51
C ALA A 176 -6.09 7.16 5.00
N VAL A 177 -6.96 6.70 5.92
CA VAL A 177 -8.26 6.13 5.55
C VAL A 177 -9.22 7.20 5.01
N GLU A 178 -9.17 8.43 5.45
CA GLU A 178 -9.98 9.50 4.87
C GLU A 178 -9.51 9.87 3.46
N LEU A 179 -8.20 9.92 3.24
CA LEU A 179 -7.61 10.27 1.95
C LEU A 179 -7.96 9.26 0.84
N ILE A 180 -8.07 7.97 1.12
CA ILE A 180 -8.48 7.00 0.09
C ILE A 180 -9.90 7.25 -0.42
N TYR A 181 -10.80 7.81 0.40
CA TYR A 181 -12.15 8.16 -0.02
C TYR A 181 -12.24 9.49 -0.75
N THR A 182 -11.41 10.45 -0.38
CA THR A 182 -11.50 11.85 -0.84
C THR A 182 -10.57 12.17 -2.00
N THR A 183 -9.50 11.38 -2.22
CA THR A 183 -8.58 11.55 -3.34
C THR A 183 -9.29 11.25 -4.67
N PRO A 184 -9.33 12.20 -5.64
CA PRO A 184 -9.91 11.94 -6.94
C PRO A 184 -9.24 10.77 -7.66
N LEU A 185 -10.02 10.00 -8.41
CA LEU A 185 -9.44 8.99 -9.30
C LEU A 185 -8.57 9.67 -10.36
N TRP A 186 -7.48 8.99 -10.71
CA TRP A 186 -6.55 9.50 -11.72
C TRP A 186 -7.18 9.43 -13.12
N ASP A 187 -6.89 10.44 -13.97
CA ASP A 187 -7.43 10.48 -15.32
C ASP A 187 -6.73 9.46 -16.24
N ALA A 188 -7.49 8.51 -16.78
CA ALA A 188 -6.99 7.52 -17.72
C ALA A 188 -6.45 8.13 -19.03
N SER A 189 -6.85 9.35 -19.37
CA SER A 189 -6.37 10.05 -20.58
C SER A 189 -4.87 10.38 -20.53
N ILE A 190 -4.26 10.32 -19.34
CA ILE A 190 -2.81 10.51 -19.15
C ILE A 190 -1.96 9.57 -20.02
N ARG A 191 -2.50 8.41 -20.41
CA ARG A 191 -1.84 7.48 -21.35
C ARG A 191 -1.43 8.15 -22.66
N LYS A 192 -2.18 9.17 -23.12
CA LYS A 192 -1.86 9.93 -24.33
C LYS A 192 -0.64 10.84 -24.16
N PHE A 193 -0.25 11.11 -22.91
CA PHE A 193 0.83 12.03 -22.53
C PHE A 193 1.89 11.36 -21.67
N ALA A 194 1.82 10.04 -21.49
CA ALA A 194 2.77 9.29 -20.66
C ALA A 194 4.18 9.24 -21.27
N ALA A 195 4.30 9.40 -22.59
CA ALA A 195 5.59 9.58 -23.23
C ALA A 195 6.17 10.95 -22.84
N ILE A 196 7.34 10.94 -22.22
CA ILE A 196 8.14 12.11 -21.87
C ILE A 196 8.69 12.75 -23.14
#